data_c827395d52acf1919d72fba6d121b4e9
#
_entry.id   c827395d52acf1919d72fba6d121b4e9
#
_cell.length_a   1.000
_cell.length_b   1.000
_cell.length_c   1.000
_cell.angle_alpha   90.00
_cell.angle_beta   90.00
_cell.angle_gamma   90.00
#
_symmetry.space_group_name_H-M   'P 1'
#
loop_
_entity.id
_entity.type
_entity.pdbx_description
1 polymer ?
#
loop_
_entity_poly.entity_id
_entity_poly.type
_entity_poly.pdbx_seq_one_letter_code
_entity_poly.pdbx_strand_id
1 'polypeptide(L)'
;MTETGHHHPHPHPHPTAPDQDGPPGYYQALEIAVRELLIGKGVFTADDVRRAVEAMDARTPAQGARVVARAWTDPAYKARLLADGTAAVRELGIDTLTARLIVVENRPGLHNLVVCTLCSCYPRAVLGLPPDWYKSRAYRSRAVREPRAVLREFGTELPPEVELRVHDSTADMRYLVLPERPAGTEGWSEERLAALVSRDSMIGVTRCRV
;
A
#
# COMPACT_ATOMS: atom_id res chain seq x y z
N MET A 1 -29.71 -8.53 6.06
CA MET A 1 -28.35 -9.14 5.97
C MET A 1 -27.40 -8.05 6.35
N THR A 2 -26.88 -8.07 7.56
CA THR A 2 -26.04 -7.02 8.17
C THR A 2 -24.60 -7.33 7.84
N GLU A 3 -23.93 -6.46 7.07
CA GLU A 3 -22.50 -6.50 6.86
C GLU A 3 -21.77 -6.21 8.18
N THR A 4 -21.16 -7.25 8.73
CA THR A 4 -20.23 -7.10 9.86
C THR A 4 -18.86 -6.72 9.30
N GLY A 5 -18.59 -5.40 9.24
CA GLY A 5 -17.26 -4.90 9.00
C GLY A 5 -16.32 -5.38 10.11
N HIS A 6 -15.31 -6.17 9.78
CA HIS A 6 -14.26 -6.55 10.71
C HIS A 6 -13.40 -5.32 11.05
N HIS A 7 -13.80 -4.58 12.07
CA HIS A 7 -12.97 -3.59 12.73
C HIS A 7 -11.94 -4.34 13.57
N HIS A 8 -10.68 -4.39 13.11
CA HIS A 8 -9.58 -4.77 13.98
C HIS A 8 -9.27 -3.58 14.90
N PRO A 9 -9.45 -3.69 16.22
CA PRO A 9 -9.09 -2.65 17.16
C PRO A 9 -7.56 -2.59 17.23
N HIS A 10 -6.96 -1.61 16.54
CA HIS A 10 -5.57 -1.26 16.76
C HIS A 10 -5.47 -0.44 18.05
N PRO A 11 -4.62 -0.82 19.04
CA PRO A 11 -4.53 -0.15 20.34
C PRO A 11 -3.82 1.22 20.30
N HIS A 12 -3.70 1.83 19.13
CA HIS A 12 -3.15 3.18 19.01
C HIS A 12 -4.29 4.18 18.96
N PRO A 13 -4.35 5.16 19.88
CA PRO A 13 -5.24 6.30 19.69
C PRO A 13 -4.78 7.06 18.45
N HIS A 14 -5.32 6.69 17.30
CA HIS A 14 -5.25 7.57 16.15
C HIS A 14 -6.21 8.71 16.45
N PRO A 15 -5.73 9.96 16.54
CA PRO A 15 -6.67 11.06 16.57
C PRO A 15 -7.48 10.94 15.27
N THR A 16 -8.75 10.60 15.42
CA THR A 16 -9.71 10.77 14.32
C THR A 16 -9.57 12.22 13.89
N ALA A 17 -9.27 12.46 12.63
CA ALA A 17 -9.37 13.81 12.10
C ALA A 17 -10.78 14.29 12.42
N PRO A 18 -10.95 15.46 13.07
CA PRO A 18 -12.29 15.98 13.34
C PRO A 18 -13.02 16.08 12.00
N ASP A 19 -14.30 15.67 12.00
CA ASP A 19 -15.18 15.88 10.86
C ASP A 19 -15.09 17.37 10.47
N GLN A 20 -14.71 17.61 9.21
CA GLN A 20 -14.45 18.97 8.73
C GLN A 20 -15.74 19.61 8.24
N ASP A 21 -16.75 19.69 9.11
CA ASP A 21 -18.01 20.40 8.84
C ASP A 21 -17.88 21.94 9.01
N GLY A 22 -16.67 22.42 9.25
CA GLY A 22 -16.36 23.84 9.35
C GLY A 22 -16.06 24.51 8.00
N PRO A 23 -15.94 25.85 7.98
CA PRO A 23 -15.49 26.54 6.78
C PRO A 23 -14.11 26.05 6.37
N PRO A 24 -13.78 26.02 5.05
CA PRO A 24 -12.51 25.52 4.57
C PRO A 24 -11.34 26.26 5.23
N GLY A 25 -10.35 25.51 5.71
CA GLY A 25 -9.10 26.09 6.23
C GLY A 25 -8.33 26.83 5.13
N TYR A 26 -7.35 27.64 5.54
CA TYR A 26 -6.59 28.48 4.62
C TYR A 26 -6.08 27.75 3.36
N TYR A 27 -5.46 26.58 3.53
CA TYR A 27 -4.93 25.80 2.40
C TYR A 27 -6.01 25.16 1.54
N GLN A 28 -7.15 24.82 2.10
CA GLN A 28 -8.30 24.33 1.34
C GLN A 28 -8.91 25.46 0.49
N ALA A 29 -9.07 26.64 1.08
CA ALA A 29 -9.52 27.83 0.34
C ALA A 29 -8.54 28.22 -0.77
N LEU A 30 -7.23 28.13 -0.50
CA LEU A 30 -6.19 28.38 -1.50
C LEU A 30 -6.22 27.36 -2.63
N GLU A 31 -6.39 26.05 -2.34
CA GLU A 31 -6.55 25.00 -3.35
C GLU A 31 -7.75 25.30 -4.25
N ILE A 32 -8.92 25.59 -3.67
CA ILE A 32 -10.13 25.93 -4.42
C ILE A 32 -9.87 27.13 -5.33
N ALA A 33 -9.31 28.22 -4.81
CA ALA A 33 -9.05 29.44 -5.57
C ALA A 33 -8.07 29.19 -6.75
N VAL A 34 -7.00 28.43 -6.53
CA VAL A 34 -6.03 28.09 -7.58
C VAL A 34 -6.67 27.20 -8.64
N ARG A 35 -7.45 26.19 -8.24
CA ARG A 35 -8.17 25.30 -9.15
C ARG A 35 -9.15 26.08 -10.04
N GLU A 36 -10.01 26.91 -9.43
CA GLU A 36 -10.95 27.76 -10.16
C GLU A 36 -10.25 28.71 -11.15
N LEU A 37 -9.14 29.32 -10.72
CA LEU A 37 -8.32 30.17 -11.58
C LEU A 37 -7.75 29.42 -12.79
N LEU A 38 -7.25 28.21 -12.60
CA LEU A 38 -6.67 27.38 -13.66
C LEU A 38 -7.74 26.88 -14.63
N ILE A 39 -8.93 26.53 -14.14
CA ILE A 39 -10.09 26.22 -14.97
C ILE A 39 -10.51 27.45 -15.78
N GLY A 40 -10.63 28.61 -15.14
CA GLY A 40 -10.97 29.86 -15.83
C GLY A 40 -9.96 30.29 -16.89
N LYS A 41 -8.70 29.93 -16.72
CA LYS A 41 -7.63 30.13 -17.71
C LYS A 41 -7.56 29.05 -18.78
N GLY A 42 -8.40 28.01 -18.72
CA GLY A 42 -8.40 26.93 -19.70
C GLY A 42 -7.17 26.02 -19.65
N VAL A 43 -6.44 25.99 -18.52
CA VAL A 43 -5.29 25.08 -18.35
C VAL A 43 -5.75 23.63 -18.27
N PHE A 44 -6.87 23.39 -17.59
CA PHE A 44 -7.61 22.13 -17.55
C PHE A 44 -9.10 22.41 -17.26
N THR A 45 -9.95 21.40 -17.42
CA THR A 45 -11.40 21.52 -17.18
C THR A 45 -11.78 20.96 -15.81
N ALA A 46 -12.96 21.31 -15.31
CA ALA A 46 -13.55 20.70 -14.12
C ALA A 46 -13.69 19.17 -14.29
N ASP A 47 -13.99 18.71 -15.51
CA ASP A 47 -14.05 17.28 -15.85
C ASP A 47 -12.70 16.58 -15.76
N ASP A 48 -11.60 17.27 -16.09
CA ASP A 48 -10.26 16.71 -15.93
C ASP A 48 -9.93 16.49 -14.45
N VAL A 49 -10.31 17.44 -13.59
CA VAL A 49 -10.16 17.31 -12.14
C VAL A 49 -10.98 16.13 -11.63
N ARG A 50 -12.27 16.05 -12.01
CA ARG A 50 -13.15 14.95 -11.60
C ARG A 50 -12.59 13.59 -12.01
N ARG A 51 -12.17 13.44 -13.28
CA ARG A 51 -11.54 12.20 -13.77
C ARG A 51 -10.27 11.84 -13.02
N ALA A 52 -9.45 12.83 -12.67
CA ALA A 52 -8.22 12.60 -11.90
C ALA A 52 -8.52 12.09 -10.48
N VAL A 53 -9.54 12.65 -9.81
CA VAL A 53 -10.00 12.20 -8.50
C VAL A 53 -10.57 10.79 -8.59
N GLU A 54 -11.50 10.53 -9.52
CA GLU A 54 -12.09 9.20 -9.74
C GLU A 54 -11.01 8.14 -10.05
N ALA A 55 -10.03 8.46 -10.89
CA ALA A 55 -8.92 7.57 -11.19
C ALA A 55 -8.02 7.31 -9.96
N MET A 56 -7.93 8.25 -9.03
CA MET A 56 -7.20 8.07 -7.77
C MET A 56 -7.99 7.17 -6.82
N ASP A 57 -9.29 7.38 -6.70
CA ASP A 57 -10.17 6.61 -5.81
C ASP A 57 -10.37 5.17 -6.31
N ALA A 58 -10.32 4.94 -7.62
CA ALA A 58 -10.38 3.61 -8.21
C ALA A 58 -9.14 2.73 -7.89
N ARG A 59 -8.05 3.32 -7.40
CA ARG A 59 -6.86 2.57 -6.97
C ARG A 59 -7.09 1.98 -5.59
N THR A 60 -7.10 0.66 -5.53
CA THR A 60 -7.36 -0.08 -4.29
C THR A 60 -6.29 -1.15 -4.05
N PRO A 61 -6.17 -1.68 -2.84
CA PRO A 61 -5.27 -2.81 -2.56
C PRO A 61 -5.57 -4.07 -3.37
N ALA A 62 -6.76 -4.20 -3.94
CA ALA A 62 -7.13 -5.33 -4.81
C ALA A 62 -6.24 -5.42 -6.05
N GLN A 63 -5.71 -4.29 -6.55
CA GLN A 63 -4.75 -4.30 -7.66
C GLN A 63 -3.44 -4.98 -7.26
N GLY A 64 -2.89 -4.65 -6.09
CA GLY A 64 -1.71 -5.32 -5.55
C GLY A 64 -1.97 -6.79 -5.21
N ALA A 65 -3.15 -7.12 -4.70
CA ALA A 65 -3.53 -8.51 -4.43
C ALA A 65 -3.53 -9.37 -5.71
N ARG A 66 -4.00 -8.82 -6.85
CA ARG A 66 -3.89 -9.49 -8.16
C ARG A 66 -2.44 -9.70 -8.58
N VAL A 67 -1.57 -8.71 -8.38
CA VAL A 67 -0.12 -8.82 -8.66
C VAL A 67 0.49 -9.96 -7.85
N VAL A 68 0.20 -10.03 -6.55
CA VAL A 68 0.69 -11.07 -5.64
C VAL A 68 0.17 -12.44 -6.04
N ALA A 69 -1.13 -12.58 -6.27
CA ALA A 69 -1.75 -13.85 -6.67
C ALA A 69 -1.16 -14.38 -7.98
N ARG A 70 -0.98 -13.50 -8.98
CA ARG A 70 -0.30 -13.83 -10.23
C ARG A 70 1.14 -14.30 -9.99
N ALA A 71 1.90 -13.62 -9.13
CA ALA A 71 3.26 -14.02 -8.81
C ALA A 71 3.33 -15.38 -8.08
N TRP A 72 2.28 -15.75 -7.33
CA TRP A 72 2.21 -17.05 -6.66
C TRP A 72 1.86 -18.21 -7.59
N THR A 73 1.19 -17.92 -8.72
CA THR A 73 0.73 -18.94 -9.69
C THR A 73 1.62 -19.06 -10.93
N ASP A 74 2.34 -17.98 -11.29
CA ASP A 74 3.19 -17.89 -12.46
C ASP A 74 4.65 -17.56 -12.05
N PRO A 75 5.55 -18.57 -11.97
CA PRO A 75 6.95 -18.34 -11.62
C PRO A 75 7.71 -17.43 -12.60
N ALA A 76 7.32 -17.45 -13.89
CA ALA A 76 7.96 -16.58 -14.87
C ALA A 76 7.55 -15.12 -14.67
N TYR A 77 6.28 -14.85 -14.38
CA TYR A 77 5.83 -13.52 -13.98
C TYR A 77 6.51 -13.05 -12.68
N LYS A 78 6.58 -13.93 -11.67
CA LYS A 78 7.29 -13.64 -10.41
C LYS A 78 8.73 -13.22 -10.65
N ALA A 79 9.46 -13.93 -11.50
CA ALA A 79 10.84 -13.57 -11.83
C ALA A 79 10.95 -12.17 -12.45
N ARG A 80 10.05 -11.82 -13.39
CA ARG A 80 9.99 -10.47 -13.97
C ARG A 80 9.60 -9.42 -12.94
N LEU A 81 8.63 -9.71 -12.07
CA LEU A 81 8.16 -8.81 -11.02
C LEU A 81 9.28 -8.44 -10.04
N LEU A 82 10.12 -9.40 -9.65
CA LEU A 82 11.25 -9.18 -8.76
C LEU A 82 12.41 -8.47 -9.47
N ALA A 83 12.58 -8.66 -10.78
CA ALA A 83 13.60 -7.98 -11.57
C ALA A 83 13.23 -6.52 -11.88
N ASP A 84 11.99 -6.26 -12.30
CA ASP A 84 11.46 -4.94 -12.59
C ASP A 84 9.96 -4.88 -12.26
N GLY A 85 9.66 -4.47 -11.03
CA GLY A 85 8.29 -4.36 -10.53
C GLY A 85 7.45 -3.38 -11.36
N THR A 86 8.05 -2.28 -11.84
CA THR A 86 7.36 -1.28 -12.67
C THR A 86 6.90 -1.86 -14.00
N ALA A 87 7.77 -2.57 -14.70
CA ALA A 87 7.43 -3.20 -15.98
C ALA A 87 6.39 -4.32 -15.79
N ALA A 88 6.58 -5.16 -14.77
CA ALA A 88 5.70 -6.30 -14.53
C ALA A 88 4.26 -5.92 -14.15
N VAL A 89 4.05 -4.86 -13.34
CA VAL A 89 2.68 -4.44 -13.01
C VAL A 89 1.95 -3.81 -14.20
N ARG A 90 2.68 -3.25 -15.16
CA ARG A 90 2.11 -2.74 -16.42
C ARG A 90 1.54 -3.86 -17.29
N GLU A 91 2.08 -5.09 -17.23
CA GLU A 91 1.49 -6.27 -17.88
C GLU A 91 0.05 -6.54 -17.42
N LEU A 92 -0.29 -6.11 -16.19
CA LEU A 92 -1.64 -6.22 -15.61
C LEU A 92 -2.47 -4.93 -15.75
N GLY A 93 -2.01 -3.96 -16.56
CA GLY A 93 -2.71 -2.70 -16.80
C GLY A 93 -2.55 -1.68 -15.67
N ILE A 94 -1.58 -1.83 -14.77
CA ILE A 94 -1.34 -0.90 -13.66
C ILE A 94 -0.24 0.10 -14.03
N ASP A 95 -0.59 1.39 -14.08
CA ASP A 95 0.38 2.46 -14.32
C ASP A 95 0.92 3.00 -12.99
N THR A 96 2.24 2.90 -12.81
CA THR A 96 2.95 3.42 -11.63
C THR A 96 3.23 4.92 -11.69
N LEU A 97 2.82 5.57 -12.77
CA LEU A 97 3.15 6.96 -13.07
C LEU A 97 4.68 7.16 -13.14
N THR A 98 5.23 8.09 -12.34
CA THR A 98 6.66 8.45 -12.34
C THR A 98 7.50 7.66 -11.34
N ALA A 99 6.87 6.98 -10.37
CA ALA A 99 7.60 6.27 -9.33
C ALA A 99 8.00 4.86 -9.76
N ARG A 100 9.26 4.49 -9.52
CA ARG A 100 9.74 3.14 -9.73
C ARG A 100 9.22 2.22 -8.62
N LEU A 101 8.59 1.11 -9.00
CA LEU A 101 8.15 0.07 -8.08
C LEU A 101 9.23 -1.00 -7.92
N ILE A 102 9.68 -1.22 -6.70
CA ILE A 102 10.61 -2.29 -6.34
C ILE A 102 9.85 -3.32 -5.50
N VAL A 103 9.87 -4.58 -5.93
CA VAL A 103 9.21 -5.66 -5.22
C VAL A 103 10.24 -6.48 -4.45
N VAL A 104 9.96 -6.69 -3.16
CA VAL A 104 10.80 -7.46 -2.25
C VAL A 104 10.04 -8.67 -1.74
N GLU A 105 10.65 -9.85 -1.82
CA GLU A 105 9.97 -11.11 -1.52
C GLU A 105 10.21 -11.56 -0.08
N ASN A 106 9.12 -11.89 0.63
CA ASN A 106 9.17 -12.68 1.86
C ASN A 106 9.38 -14.15 1.50
N ARG A 107 10.25 -14.81 2.24
CA ARG A 107 10.57 -16.23 2.08
C ARG A 107 10.97 -16.84 3.43
N PRO A 108 11.02 -18.17 3.56
CA PRO A 108 11.51 -18.79 4.78
C PRO A 108 12.82 -18.16 5.25
N GLY A 109 12.86 -17.71 6.50
CA GLY A 109 14.02 -17.04 7.09
C GLY A 109 14.18 -15.54 6.76
N LEU A 110 13.33 -14.94 5.92
CA LEU A 110 13.40 -13.52 5.59
C LEU A 110 12.01 -12.87 5.55
N HIS A 111 11.83 -11.81 6.31
CA HIS A 111 10.64 -10.97 6.30
C HIS A 111 11.00 -9.52 5.95
N ASN A 112 10.21 -8.88 5.11
CA ASN A 112 10.42 -7.52 4.66
C ASN A 112 9.33 -6.61 5.23
N LEU A 113 9.71 -5.39 5.60
CA LEU A 113 8.83 -4.34 6.09
C LEU A 113 9.08 -3.06 5.31
N VAL A 114 8.02 -2.39 4.87
CA VAL A 114 8.12 -1.13 4.11
C VAL A 114 7.76 0.05 5.01
N VAL A 115 8.54 1.11 4.90
CA VAL A 115 8.32 2.39 5.58
C VAL A 115 8.68 3.54 4.64
N CYS A 116 8.28 4.75 4.96
CA CYS A 116 8.92 5.99 4.49
C CYS A 116 9.22 6.86 5.69
N THR A 117 10.51 6.98 6.07
CA THR A 117 10.93 7.76 7.25
C THR A 117 10.77 9.25 7.04
N LEU A 118 10.89 9.73 5.81
CA LEU A 118 10.87 11.15 5.49
C LEU A 118 9.45 11.73 5.42
N CYS A 119 8.54 11.05 4.73
CA CYS A 119 7.18 11.54 4.51
C CYS A 119 6.16 10.38 4.58
N SER A 120 5.50 10.06 3.49
CA SER A 120 4.54 8.97 3.40
C SER A 120 4.55 8.34 2.00
N CYS A 121 5.76 8.17 1.44
CA CYS A 121 5.94 7.54 0.14
C CYS A 121 5.42 6.11 0.14
N TYR A 122 4.43 5.85 -0.70
CA TYR A 122 3.59 4.66 -0.68
C TYR A 122 3.32 4.19 -2.10
N PRO A 123 3.26 2.91 -2.40
CA PRO A 123 3.03 2.41 -3.75
C PRO A 123 1.53 2.53 -4.15
N ARG A 124 1.04 3.77 -4.28
CA ARG A 124 -0.38 4.10 -4.52
C ARG A 124 -0.96 3.46 -5.77
N ALA A 125 -0.13 3.22 -6.78
CA ALA A 125 -0.58 2.58 -8.01
C ALA A 125 -1.15 1.18 -7.78
N VAL A 126 -0.62 0.45 -6.81
CA VAL A 126 -1.01 -0.94 -6.51
C VAL A 126 -1.78 -1.11 -5.20
N LEU A 127 -1.70 -0.13 -4.28
CA LEU A 127 -2.32 -0.24 -2.95
C LEU A 127 -3.37 0.83 -2.65
N GLY A 128 -3.61 1.77 -3.57
CA GLY A 128 -4.51 2.90 -3.33
C GLY A 128 -3.94 3.91 -2.34
N LEU A 129 -4.78 4.56 -1.54
CA LEU A 129 -4.35 5.55 -0.56
C LEU A 129 -3.68 4.89 0.67
N PRO A 130 -2.62 5.49 1.22
CA PRO A 130 -1.98 4.98 2.42
C PRO A 130 -2.92 5.08 3.63
N PRO A 131 -2.93 4.08 4.52
CA PRO A 131 -3.66 4.17 5.77
C PRO A 131 -3.02 5.20 6.71
N ASP A 132 -3.80 5.74 7.65
CA ASP A 132 -3.32 6.80 8.54
C ASP A 132 -2.15 6.36 9.42
N TRP A 133 -2.17 5.12 9.88
CA TRP A 133 -1.06 4.59 10.67
C TRP A 133 0.26 4.61 9.90
N TYR A 134 0.27 4.33 8.57
CA TYR A 134 1.48 4.38 7.74
C TYR A 134 2.08 5.79 7.66
N LYS A 135 1.24 6.81 7.67
CA LYS A 135 1.64 8.23 7.64
C LYS A 135 2.10 8.74 9.01
N SER A 136 1.76 8.05 10.10
CA SER A 136 2.03 8.50 11.46
C SER A 136 3.54 8.62 11.74
N ARG A 137 3.93 9.64 12.51
CA ARG A 137 5.32 9.79 12.94
C ARG A 137 5.78 8.60 13.81
N ALA A 138 4.87 8.03 14.60
CA ALA A 138 5.15 6.89 15.46
C ALA A 138 5.57 5.68 14.61
N TYR A 139 4.77 5.26 13.62
CA TYR A 139 5.12 4.17 12.73
C TYR A 139 6.45 4.44 12.01
N ARG A 140 6.58 5.61 11.36
CA ARG A 140 7.76 5.95 10.57
C ARG A 140 9.06 5.91 11.35
N SER A 141 9.07 6.38 12.60
CA SER A 141 10.27 6.37 13.42
C SER A 141 10.54 5.01 14.08
N ARG A 142 9.48 4.28 14.46
CA ARG A 142 9.61 2.99 15.16
C ARG A 142 9.92 1.84 14.23
N ALA A 143 9.38 1.86 13.00
CA ALA A 143 9.61 0.82 12.01
C ALA A 143 11.12 0.58 11.72
N VAL A 144 11.97 1.61 11.83
CA VAL A 144 13.42 1.48 11.63
C VAL A 144 14.18 1.20 12.92
N ARG A 145 13.67 1.61 14.10
CA ARG A 145 14.38 1.45 15.38
C ARG A 145 14.02 0.16 16.11
N GLU A 146 12.76 -0.23 16.05
CA GLU A 146 12.20 -1.37 16.76
C GLU A 146 11.17 -2.13 15.90
N PRO A 147 11.55 -2.56 14.67
CA PRO A 147 10.60 -3.11 13.69
C PRO A 147 9.87 -4.35 14.20
N ARG A 148 10.51 -5.21 15.00
CA ARG A 148 9.87 -6.39 15.59
C ARG A 148 8.78 -6.01 16.62
N ALA A 149 8.96 -4.91 17.36
CA ALA A 149 7.92 -4.42 18.27
C ALA A 149 6.71 -3.91 17.47
N VAL A 150 6.95 -3.16 16.39
CA VAL A 150 5.90 -2.71 15.48
C VAL A 150 5.15 -3.91 14.90
N LEU A 151 5.83 -4.94 14.39
CA LEU A 151 5.17 -6.13 13.85
C LEU A 151 4.27 -6.82 14.88
N ARG A 152 4.69 -6.93 16.15
CA ARG A 152 3.85 -7.53 17.22
C ARG A 152 2.56 -6.74 17.44
N GLU A 153 2.59 -5.42 17.31
CA GLU A 153 1.39 -4.58 17.43
C GLU A 153 0.37 -4.86 16.32
N PHE A 154 0.84 -5.30 15.14
CA PHE A 154 -0.02 -5.77 14.04
C PHE A 154 -0.33 -7.29 14.13
N GLY A 155 0.00 -7.93 15.24
CA GLY A 155 -0.24 -9.37 15.45
C GLY A 155 0.70 -10.29 14.68
N THR A 156 1.86 -9.78 14.26
CA THR A 156 2.89 -10.56 13.55
C THR A 156 4.07 -10.82 14.46
N GLU A 157 4.22 -12.07 14.89
CA GLU A 157 5.39 -12.54 15.63
C GLU A 157 6.33 -13.27 14.69
N LEU A 158 7.60 -12.87 14.69
CA LEU A 158 8.64 -13.51 13.92
C LEU A 158 9.62 -14.22 14.87
N PRO A 159 9.95 -15.48 14.59
CA PRO A 159 11.01 -16.18 15.31
C PRO A 159 12.32 -15.37 15.26
N PRO A 160 13.19 -15.47 16.30
CA PRO A 160 14.43 -14.68 16.37
C PRO A 160 15.36 -14.90 15.18
N GLU A 161 15.38 -16.10 14.62
CA GLU A 161 16.21 -16.52 13.48
C GLU A 161 15.74 -15.95 12.13
N VAL A 162 14.52 -15.44 12.04
CA VAL A 162 14.03 -14.82 10.80
C VAL A 162 14.66 -13.44 10.67
N GLU A 163 15.39 -13.21 9.59
CA GLU A 163 15.93 -11.89 9.25
C GLU A 163 14.77 -10.92 8.95
N LEU A 164 14.80 -9.73 9.52
CA LEU A 164 13.84 -8.66 9.25
C LEU A 164 14.54 -7.51 8.54
N ARG A 165 14.14 -7.24 7.29
CA ARG A 165 14.66 -6.13 6.49
C ARG A 165 13.62 -5.02 6.40
N VAL A 166 14.06 -3.80 6.68
CA VAL A 166 13.23 -2.60 6.56
C VAL A 166 13.65 -1.84 5.31
N HIS A 167 12.68 -1.56 4.44
CA HIS A 167 12.87 -0.85 3.19
C HIS A 167 12.26 0.54 3.29
N ASP A 168 13.10 1.56 3.11
CA ASP A 168 12.68 2.96 3.19
C ASP A 168 12.32 3.49 1.80
N SER A 169 11.05 3.74 1.55
CA SER A 169 10.54 4.30 0.29
C SER A 169 10.93 5.76 0.16
N THR A 170 11.27 6.19 -1.05
CA THR A 170 11.63 7.59 -1.37
C THR A 170 10.65 8.20 -2.37
N ALA A 171 10.89 9.47 -2.78
CA ALA A 171 10.09 10.12 -3.81
C ALA A 171 10.10 9.37 -5.14
N ASP A 172 11.20 8.73 -5.50
CA ASP A 172 11.40 8.08 -6.79
C ASP A 172 11.20 6.57 -6.75
N MET A 173 11.32 5.97 -5.55
CA MET A 173 11.24 4.52 -5.33
C MET A 173 10.14 4.17 -4.34
N ARG A 174 9.30 3.22 -4.70
CA ARG A 174 8.25 2.65 -3.85
C ARG A 174 8.48 1.16 -3.70
N TYR A 175 8.45 0.68 -2.48
CA TYR A 175 8.57 -0.74 -2.20
C TYR A 175 7.20 -1.39 -2.04
N LEU A 176 7.09 -2.62 -2.52
CA LEU A 176 5.97 -3.54 -2.32
C LEU A 176 6.52 -4.85 -1.80
N VAL A 177 5.96 -5.37 -0.73
CA VAL A 177 6.27 -6.73 -0.27
C VAL A 177 5.46 -7.73 -1.10
N LEU A 178 6.13 -8.71 -1.66
CA LEU A 178 5.52 -9.95 -2.13
C LEU A 178 5.47 -10.92 -0.93
N PRO A 179 4.31 -11.10 -0.29
CA PRO A 179 4.22 -11.97 0.87
C PRO A 179 4.42 -13.43 0.49
N GLU A 180 4.84 -14.22 1.46
CA GLU A 180 4.95 -15.67 1.31
C GLU A 180 3.56 -16.27 1.06
N ARG A 181 3.47 -17.20 0.09
CA ARG A 181 2.23 -17.91 -0.20
C ARG A 181 1.87 -18.83 0.96
N PRO A 182 0.64 -18.76 1.52
CA PRO A 182 0.24 -19.66 2.59
C PRO A 182 0.28 -21.11 2.16
N ALA A 183 0.76 -21.99 3.05
CA ALA A 183 0.72 -23.43 2.82
C ALA A 183 -0.73 -23.94 2.69
N GLY A 184 -0.93 -25.02 1.93
CA GLY A 184 -2.27 -25.59 1.71
C GLY A 184 -3.12 -24.82 0.68
N THR A 185 -2.51 -23.91 -0.08
CA THR A 185 -3.19 -23.16 -1.14
C THR A 185 -2.81 -23.62 -2.56
N GLU A 186 -2.14 -24.76 -2.68
CA GLU A 186 -1.75 -25.36 -3.96
C GLU A 186 -3.01 -25.61 -4.80
N GLY A 187 -2.97 -25.23 -6.07
CA GLY A 187 -4.11 -25.39 -6.99
C GLY A 187 -5.26 -24.41 -6.81
N TRP A 188 -5.16 -23.43 -5.90
CA TRP A 188 -6.17 -22.38 -5.80
C TRP A 188 -6.10 -21.41 -6.99
N SER A 189 -7.27 -20.89 -7.42
CA SER A 189 -7.34 -19.86 -8.46
C SER A 189 -6.71 -18.54 -7.99
N GLU A 190 -6.32 -17.70 -8.96
CA GLU A 190 -5.77 -16.37 -8.65
C GLU A 190 -6.74 -15.52 -7.83
N GLU A 191 -8.05 -15.58 -8.12
CA GLU A 191 -9.08 -14.82 -7.40
C GLU A 191 -9.16 -15.26 -5.93
N ARG A 192 -9.13 -16.57 -5.68
CA ARG A 192 -9.15 -17.10 -4.32
C ARG A 192 -7.87 -16.77 -3.56
N LEU A 193 -6.73 -16.80 -4.23
CA LEU A 193 -5.44 -16.40 -3.65
C LEU A 193 -5.39 -14.90 -3.38
N ALA A 194 -5.90 -14.06 -4.28
CA ALA A 194 -5.96 -12.61 -4.09
C ALA A 194 -6.77 -12.23 -2.85
N ALA A 195 -7.82 -12.97 -2.52
CA ALA A 195 -8.64 -12.74 -1.32
C ALA A 195 -7.87 -12.92 0.00
N LEU A 196 -6.73 -13.66 -0.01
CA LEU A 196 -5.86 -13.81 1.17
C LEU A 196 -4.89 -12.63 1.36
N VAL A 197 -4.76 -11.78 0.35
CA VAL A 197 -3.77 -10.72 0.33
C VAL A 197 -4.39 -9.41 0.79
N SER A 198 -3.89 -8.88 1.89
CA SER A 198 -4.30 -7.58 2.42
C SER A 198 -3.30 -6.49 2.08
N ARG A 199 -3.71 -5.22 2.19
CA ARG A 199 -2.79 -4.08 2.15
C ARG A 199 -1.63 -4.26 3.11
N ASP A 200 -1.93 -4.68 4.32
CA ASP A 200 -0.99 -4.79 5.42
C ASP A 200 0.06 -5.89 5.17
N SER A 201 -0.34 -6.99 4.50
CA SER A 201 0.62 -8.01 4.08
C SER A 201 1.56 -7.53 2.97
N MET A 202 1.10 -6.63 2.10
CA MET A 202 1.90 -6.03 1.05
C MET A 202 2.80 -4.87 1.52
N ILE A 203 2.55 -4.34 2.72
CA ILE A 203 3.48 -3.45 3.44
C ILE A 203 4.45 -4.27 4.31
N GLY A 204 4.06 -5.49 4.65
CA GLY A 204 4.85 -6.41 5.46
C GLY A 204 4.58 -6.31 6.95
N VAL A 205 3.54 -5.60 7.41
CA VAL A 205 3.17 -5.58 8.84
C VAL A 205 2.37 -6.81 9.26
N THR A 206 1.74 -7.52 8.31
CA THR A 206 1.05 -8.79 8.55
C THR A 206 1.52 -9.88 7.60
N ARG A 207 1.11 -11.13 7.87
CA ARG A 207 1.32 -12.29 6.98
C ARG A 207 -0.03 -12.73 6.40
N CYS A 208 -0.01 -13.27 5.17
CA CYS A 208 -1.19 -13.91 4.60
C CYS A 208 -1.50 -15.21 5.35
N ARG A 209 -2.78 -15.45 5.60
CA ARG A 209 -3.29 -16.67 6.29
C ARG A 209 -4.51 -17.20 5.53
N VAL A 210 -4.71 -18.51 5.59
CA VAL A 210 -5.92 -19.20 5.12
C VAL A 210 -7.02 -19.07 6.13
#